data_b656b68a1d9f881fa3898a6981d188b9
#
_entry.id   b656b68a1d9f881fa3898a6981d188b9
#
_cell.length_a   1.000
_cell.length_b   1.000
_cell.length_c   1.000
_cell.angle_alpha   90.00
_cell.angle_beta   90.00
_cell.angle_gamma   90.00
#
_symmetry.space_group_name_H-M   'P 1'
#
loop_
_entity.id
_entity.type
_entity.pdbx_description
1 polymer ?
#
loop_
_entity_poly.entity_id
_entity_poly.type
_entity_poly.pdbx_seq_one_letter_code
_entity_poly.pdbx_strand_id
1 'polypeptide(L)'
;MKSLLTIITLFFFQTLLGQTKTFSNVTFSNGDTSFWYKYQNIVIHDLSLTRLDTSSSDYYFRIWKANQVLDIWKTNYNTFYGQLTSWATEQTPAKEKPTDRILVVKKILHSDTIKQLIKLIEKSEILNLPTDDSIKGWKHGFDGITYIIEFATKSNYNFKTYWTPKVQDSTLIEARYFQSFVDTIFRLSNSSTIWKDFEKLIPYECYNVGGTI
;
A
#
# COMPACT_ATOMS: atom_id res chain seq x y z
N MET A 1 34.55 -10.48 -63.99
CA MET A 1 34.60 -10.94 -62.58
C MET A 1 33.72 -10.01 -61.76
N LYS A 2 32.55 -10.46 -61.37
CA LYS A 2 31.61 -9.68 -60.58
C LYS A 2 31.78 -10.14 -59.11
N SER A 3 32.29 -9.23 -58.23
CA SER A 3 32.39 -9.45 -56.81
C SER A 3 31.01 -9.33 -56.17
N LEU A 4 30.54 -10.41 -55.60
CA LEU A 4 29.29 -10.47 -54.83
C LEU A 4 29.62 -10.03 -53.40
N LEU A 5 29.18 -8.81 -53.04
CA LEU A 5 29.31 -8.29 -51.67
C LEU A 5 28.12 -8.80 -50.85
N THR A 6 28.36 -9.83 -50.02
CA THR A 6 27.35 -10.35 -49.13
C THR A 6 27.31 -9.51 -47.86
N ILE A 7 26.29 -8.68 -47.73
CA ILE A 7 26.02 -7.92 -46.51
C ILE A 7 25.32 -8.86 -45.50
N ILE A 8 26.07 -9.30 -44.51
CA ILE A 8 25.50 -10.03 -43.35
C ILE A 8 24.91 -8.98 -42.40
N THR A 9 23.60 -8.82 -42.46
CA THR A 9 22.85 -8.01 -41.49
C THR A 9 22.70 -8.83 -40.22
N LEU A 10 23.55 -8.59 -39.24
CA LEU A 10 23.38 -9.13 -37.89
C LEU A 10 22.15 -8.42 -37.24
N PHE A 11 21.02 -9.09 -37.27
CA PHE A 11 19.88 -8.71 -36.40
C PHE A 11 20.27 -9.04 -34.96
N PHE A 12 20.72 -8.05 -34.21
CA PHE A 12 20.72 -8.10 -32.75
C PHE A 12 19.26 -8.14 -32.28
N PHE A 13 18.72 -9.32 -32.07
CA PHE A 13 17.58 -9.51 -31.20
C PHE A 13 18.03 -9.16 -29.79
N GLN A 14 17.89 -7.91 -29.40
CA GLN A 14 17.85 -7.56 -28.00
C GLN A 14 16.55 -8.19 -27.46
N THR A 15 16.68 -9.37 -26.89
CA THR A 15 15.65 -9.91 -25.99
C THR A 15 15.55 -8.90 -24.85
N LEU A 16 14.57 -8.02 -24.92
CA LEU A 16 14.06 -7.29 -23.78
C LEU A 16 13.55 -8.37 -22.80
N LEU A 17 14.45 -8.88 -21.98
CA LEU A 17 14.11 -9.63 -20.78
C LEU A 17 13.39 -8.62 -19.89
N GLY A 18 12.09 -8.50 -20.07
CA GLY A 18 11.23 -7.76 -19.17
C GLY A 18 11.52 -8.30 -17.77
N GLN A 19 12.07 -7.45 -16.91
CA GLN A 19 12.41 -7.82 -15.54
C GLN A 19 11.11 -8.21 -14.84
N THR A 20 10.86 -9.53 -14.71
CA THR A 20 9.67 -10.03 -14.04
C THR A 20 9.81 -9.71 -12.56
N LYS A 21 8.85 -8.93 -12.05
CA LYS A 21 8.80 -8.56 -10.64
C LYS A 21 8.51 -9.81 -9.79
N THR A 22 9.29 -10.03 -8.75
CA THR A 22 9.05 -11.11 -7.77
C THR A 22 7.97 -10.64 -6.79
N PHE A 23 6.97 -11.48 -6.56
CA PHE A 23 5.86 -11.23 -5.65
C PHE A 23 6.05 -12.02 -4.36
N SER A 24 5.81 -11.37 -3.22
CA SER A 24 5.84 -11.99 -1.89
C SER A 24 4.54 -11.70 -1.14
N ASN A 25 4.03 -12.73 -0.42
CA ASN A 25 2.82 -12.67 0.42
C ASN A 25 1.52 -12.31 -0.33
N VAL A 26 1.48 -12.46 -1.64
CA VAL A 26 0.27 -12.24 -2.46
C VAL A 26 -0.59 -13.49 -2.52
N THR A 27 0.04 -14.65 -2.47
CA THR A 27 -0.61 -15.97 -2.49
C THR A 27 -0.30 -16.74 -1.22
N PHE A 28 -1.26 -17.50 -0.74
CA PHE A 28 -1.08 -18.45 0.36
C PHE A 28 -0.36 -19.72 -0.10
N SER A 29 0.05 -20.55 0.85
CA SER A 29 0.73 -21.84 0.58
C SER A 29 -0.12 -22.82 -0.24
N ASN A 30 -1.46 -22.71 -0.21
CA ASN A 30 -2.40 -23.48 -1.02
C ASN A 30 -2.57 -22.94 -2.45
N GLY A 31 -1.89 -21.86 -2.82
CA GLY A 31 -1.98 -21.22 -4.13
C GLY A 31 -3.09 -20.18 -4.29
N ASP A 32 -3.94 -19.99 -3.29
CA ASP A 32 -5.00 -18.99 -3.34
C ASP A 32 -4.45 -17.56 -3.20
N THR A 33 -4.99 -16.64 -3.97
CA THR A 33 -4.64 -15.23 -3.86
C THR A 33 -5.29 -14.63 -2.61
N SER A 34 -4.51 -13.88 -1.84
CA SER A 34 -4.98 -13.17 -0.65
C SER A 34 -6.23 -12.34 -0.92
N PHE A 35 -7.24 -12.46 -0.06
CA PHE A 35 -8.46 -11.66 -0.12
C PHE A 35 -8.13 -10.16 -0.08
N TRP A 36 -7.28 -9.74 0.85
CA TRP A 36 -6.87 -8.35 0.99
C TRP A 36 -6.17 -7.80 -0.24
N TYR A 37 -5.35 -8.61 -0.91
CA TYR A 37 -4.72 -8.20 -2.15
C TYR A 37 -5.74 -7.95 -3.28
N LYS A 38 -6.74 -8.84 -3.43
CA LYS A 38 -7.82 -8.67 -4.40
C LYS A 38 -8.64 -7.42 -4.10
N TYR A 39 -9.02 -7.23 -2.84
CA TYR A 39 -9.81 -6.09 -2.38
C TYR A 39 -9.07 -4.76 -2.62
N GLN A 40 -7.80 -4.69 -2.23
CA GLN A 40 -7.00 -3.47 -2.40
C GLN A 40 -6.83 -3.07 -3.86
N ASN A 41 -6.77 -4.03 -4.78
CA ASN A 41 -6.72 -3.70 -6.21
C ASN A 41 -7.96 -2.95 -6.71
N ILE A 42 -9.15 -3.23 -6.15
CA ILE A 42 -10.37 -2.49 -6.44
C ILE A 42 -10.24 -1.07 -5.85
N VAL A 43 -9.90 -0.96 -4.58
CA VAL A 43 -9.76 0.33 -3.89
C VAL A 43 -8.69 1.21 -4.54
N ILE A 44 -7.55 0.65 -4.97
CA ILE A 44 -6.49 1.35 -5.71
C ILE A 44 -7.05 2.01 -6.98
N HIS A 45 -7.89 1.30 -7.72
CA HIS A 45 -8.54 1.82 -8.92
C HIS A 45 -9.47 2.99 -8.57
N ASP A 46 -10.36 2.80 -7.60
CA ASP A 46 -11.37 3.81 -7.21
C ASP A 46 -10.73 5.09 -6.66
N LEU A 47 -9.61 4.96 -5.95
CA LEU A 47 -8.85 6.09 -5.43
C LEU A 47 -7.86 6.69 -6.44
N SER A 48 -7.77 6.15 -7.65
CA SER A 48 -6.77 6.51 -8.65
C SER A 48 -5.35 6.55 -8.07
N LEU A 49 -4.96 5.46 -7.40
CA LEU A 49 -3.62 5.27 -6.86
C LEU A 49 -2.73 4.47 -7.82
N THR A 50 -1.43 4.61 -7.66
CA THR A 50 -0.46 3.82 -8.43
C THR A 50 -0.54 2.34 -8.05
N ARG A 51 -0.64 1.46 -9.03
CA ARG A 51 -0.50 0.01 -8.83
C ARG A 51 0.98 -0.32 -8.60
N LEU A 52 1.30 -0.83 -7.40
CA LEU A 52 2.69 -1.10 -7.01
C LEU A 52 3.20 -2.43 -7.54
N ASP A 53 2.32 -3.38 -7.74
CA ASP A 53 2.63 -4.69 -8.33
C ASP A 53 3.16 -4.60 -9.77
N THR A 54 2.75 -3.57 -10.52
CA THR A 54 3.19 -3.31 -11.90
C THR A 54 4.10 -2.09 -12.05
N SER A 55 4.37 -1.35 -10.97
CA SER A 55 5.18 -0.13 -11.02
C SER A 55 6.65 -0.42 -11.32
N SER A 56 7.32 0.51 -12.01
CA SER A 56 8.77 0.49 -12.26
C SER A 56 9.57 1.34 -11.27
N SER A 57 8.97 1.70 -10.15
CA SER A 57 9.60 2.56 -9.13
C SER A 57 10.79 1.87 -8.47
N ASP A 58 11.86 2.63 -8.20
CA ASP A 58 13.03 2.14 -7.46
C ASP A 58 12.71 1.90 -5.97
N TYR A 59 11.80 2.68 -5.45
CA TYR A 59 11.32 2.61 -4.07
C TYR A 59 9.90 3.13 -4.00
N TYR A 60 8.99 2.32 -3.47
CA TYR A 60 7.63 2.72 -3.15
C TYR A 60 7.18 2.00 -1.88
N PHE A 61 6.82 2.76 -0.87
CA PHE A 61 6.24 2.28 0.38
C PHE A 61 4.81 2.80 0.50
N ARG A 62 3.87 1.92 0.83
CA ARG A 62 2.48 2.26 1.11
C ARG A 62 2.02 1.56 2.37
N ILE A 63 1.29 2.29 3.20
CA ILE A 63 0.60 1.71 4.36
C ILE A 63 -0.84 2.18 4.41
N TRP A 64 -1.73 1.21 4.59
CA TRP A 64 -3.17 1.41 4.71
C TRP A 64 -3.61 1.35 6.16
N LYS A 65 -4.57 2.22 6.53
CA LYS A 65 -5.24 2.25 7.83
C LYS A 65 -6.67 2.73 7.63
N ALA A 66 -7.65 1.86 7.75
CA ALA A 66 -9.06 2.24 7.53
C ALA A 66 -9.22 3.05 6.21
N ASN A 67 -9.82 4.24 6.26
CA ASN A 67 -10.02 5.11 5.11
C ASN A 67 -8.86 6.09 4.84
N GLN A 68 -7.66 5.71 5.22
CA GLN A 68 -6.46 6.48 4.91
C GLN A 68 -5.36 5.58 4.34
N VAL A 69 -4.63 6.11 3.37
CA VAL A 69 -3.44 5.47 2.82
C VAL A 69 -2.31 6.48 2.72
N LEU A 70 -1.16 6.09 3.25
CA LEU A 70 0.08 6.86 3.17
C LEU A 70 0.98 6.24 2.12
N ASP A 71 1.32 7.02 1.12
CA ASP A 71 2.26 6.69 0.06
C ASP A 71 3.56 7.46 0.23
N ILE A 72 4.71 6.78 0.07
CA ILE A 72 6.04 7.38 0.00
C ILE A 72 6.77 6.74 -1.17
N TRP A 73 7.25 7.55 -2.10
CA TRP A 73 7.93 7.03 -3.28
C TRP A 73 9.15 7.88 -3.66
N LYS A 74 10.05 7.26 -4.39
CA LYS A 74 11.25 7.89 -4.93
C LYS A 74 11.05 8.13 -6.42
N THR A 75 11.40 9.33 -6.87
CA THR A 75 11.40 9.66 -8.30
C THR A 75 12.72 9.32 -8.96
N ASN A 76 12.76 9.39 -10.29
CA ASN A 76 13.97 9.20 -11.09
C ASN A 76 15.09 10.22 -10.75
N TYR A 77 14.73 11.36 -10.15
CA TYR A 77 15.68 12.39 -9.69
C TYR A 77 16.22 12.12 -8.28
N ASN A 78 16.07 10.92 -7.75
CA ASN A 78 16.51 10.53 -6.42
C ASN A 78 15.83 11.34 -5.28
N THR A 79 14.69 11.95 -5.55
CA THR A 79 13.92 12.75 -4.61
C THR A 79 12.73 11.94 -4.10
N PHE A 80 12.50 12.00 -2.79
CA PHE A 80 11.35 11.38 -2.17
C PHE A 80 10.15 12.30 -2.11
N TYR A 81 8.98 11.74 -2.35
CA TYR A 81 7.68 12.37 -2.19
C TYR A 81 6.81 11.53 -1.25
N GLY A 82 5.80 12.18 -0.69
CA GLY A 82 4.84 11.50 0.17
C GLY A 82 3.47 12.13 0.07
N GLN A 83 2.43 11.32 0.17
CA GLN A 83 1.05 11.71 0.10
C GLN A 83 0.22 10.92 1.10
N LEU A 84 -0.68 11.59 1.81
CA LEU A 84 -1.74 10.96 2.56
C LEU A 84 -3.06 11.14 1.80
N THR A 85 -3.70 10.04 1.46
CA THR A 85 -5.02 10.02 0.82
C THR A 85 -6.06 9.62 1.85
N SER A 86 -7.15 10.39 1.95
CA SER A 86 -8.33 10.06 2.76
C SER A 86 -9.53 9.93 1.85
N TRP A 87 -10.44 8.99 2.14
CA TRP A 87 -11.65 8.82 1.34
C TRP A 87 -12.85 8.43 2.20
N ALA A 88 -14.04 8.69 1.67
CA ALA A 88 -15.30 8.21 2.19
C ALA A 88 -16.22 7.80 1.04
N THR A 89 -16.88 6.66 1.19
CA THR A 89 -17.88 6.18 0.24
C THR A 89 -19.26 6.47 0.79
N GLU A 90 -20.13 7.05 -0.02
CA GLU A 90 -21.53 7.29 0.38
C GLU A 90 -22.23 5.97 0.70
N GLN A 91 -22.95 5.96 1.80
CA GLN A 91 -23.79 4.83 2.17
C GLN A 91 -25.25 5.21 1.91
N THR A 92 -25.87 4.54 0.96
CA THR A 92 -27.29 4.74 0.67
C THR A 92 -28.16 3.89 1.59
N PRO A 93 -29.37 4.36 1.95
CA PRO A 93 -30.34 3.55 2.68
C PRO A 93 -30.65 2.24 1.95
N ALA A 94 -30.94 1.17 2.70
CA ALA A 94 -31.12 -0.18 2.17
C ALA A 94 -32.24 -0.33 1.11
N LYS A 95 -33.13 0.65 0.97
CA LYS A 95 -34.22 0.66 -0.02
C LYS A 95 -33.90 1.43 -1.31
N GLU A 96 -32.75 2.11 -1.35
CA GLU A 96 -32.33 2.91 -2.48
C GLU A 96 -31.26 2.20 -3.28
N LYS A 97 -31.10 2.57 -4.56
CA LYS A 97 -29.98 2.04 -5.34
C LYS A 97 -28.68 2.50 -4.74
N PRO A 98 -27.70 1.59 -4.53
CA PRO A 98 -26.37 1.97 -4.11
C PRO A 98 -25.81 3.07 -5.02
N THR A 99 -25.19 4.08 -4.43
CA THR A 99 -24.41 5.04 -5.19
C THR A 99 -22.94 4.64 -5.10
N ASP A 100 -22.21 4.82 -6.20
CA ASP A 100 -20.76 4.61 -6.24
C ASP A 100 -20.00 5.92 -5.94
N ARG A 101 -20.68 6.88 -5.28
CA ARG A 101 -20.06 8.18 -4.98
C ARG A 101 -18.98 8.00 -3.91
N ILE A 102 -17.80 8.44 -4.25
CA ILE A 102 -16.64 8.44 -3.36
C ILE A 102 -16.02 9.84 -3.33
N LEU A 103 -15.80 10.38 -2.13
CA LEU A 103 -14.98 11.55 -1.95
C LEU A 103 -13.56 11.13 -1.66
N VAL A 104 -12.61 11.64 -2.43
CA VAL A 104 -11.17 11.38 -2.27
C VAL A 104 -10.42 12.69 -2.13
N VAL A 105 -9.64 12.83 -1.08
CA VAL A 105 -8.76 13.99 -0.86
C VAL A 105 -7.33 13.51 -0.68
N LYS A 106 -6.43 14.07 -1.48
CA LYS A 106 -4.99 13.77 -1.49
C LYS A 106 -4.21 14.95 -0.92
N LYS A 107 -3.45 14.73 0.14
CA LYS A 107 -2.62 15.72 0.80
C LYS A 107 -1.15 15.38 0.61
N ILE A 108 -0.42 16.22 -0.12
CA ILE A 108 1.04 16.09 -0.25
C ILE A 108 1.69 16.47 1.08
N LEU A 109 2.65 15.66 1.51
CA LEU A 109 3.37 15.87 2.75
C LEU A 109 4.57 16.81 2.55
N HIS A 110 4.90 17.54 3.59
CA HIS A 110 6.08 18.40 3.60
C HIS A 110 7.37 17.57 3.56
N SER A 111 8.42 18.09 2.92
CA SER A 111 9.69 17.39 2.73
C SER A 111 10.33 16.91 4.03
N ASP A 112 10.23 17.69 5.11
CA ASP A 112 10.81 17.32 6.40
C ASP A 112 10.03 16.18 7.08
N THR A 113 8.71 16.14 6.90
CA THR A 113 7.87 15.00 7.29
C THR A 113 8.32 13.75 6.53
N ILE A 114 8.50 13.85 5.22
CA ILE A 114 8.94 12.72 4.39
C ILE A 114 10.30 12.19 4.84
N LYS A 115 11.27 13.06 5.14
CA LYS A 115 12.57 12.65 5.68
C LYS A 115 12.46 11.88 7.00
N GLN A 116 11.58 12.33 7.90
CA GLN A 116 11.32 11.64 9.17
C GLN A 116 10.67 10.26 8.96
N LEU A 117 9.71 10.17 8.03
CA LEU A 117 9.03 8.92 7.69
C LEU A 117 9.99 7.90 7.08
N ILE A 118 10.84 8.32 6.14
CA ILE A 118 11.86 7.44 5.55
C ILE A 118 12.81 6.93 6.63
N LYS A 119 13.33 7.83 7.48
CA LYS A 119 14.21 7.44 8.60
C LYS A 119 13.52 6.46 9.56
N LEU A 120 12.23 6.61 9.80
CA LEU A 120 11.46 5.66 10.60
C LEU A 120 11.38 4.30 9.91
N ILE A 121 11.00 4.25 8.63
CA ILE A 121 10.86 3.00 7.86
C ILE A 121 12.20 2.23 7.83
N GLU A 122 13.30 2.93 7.55
CA GLU A 122 14.65 2.33 7.49
C GLU A 122 15.12 1.82 8.85
N LYS A 123 14.95 2.61 9.91
CA LYS A 123 15.43 2.25 11.26
C LYS A 123 14.59 1.17 11.94
N SER A 124 13.30 1.11 11.61
CA SER A 124 12.39 0.13 12.21
C SER A 124 12.53 -1.26 11.60
N GLU A 125 13.23 -1.43 10.48
CA GLU A 125 13.28 -2.71 9.76
C GLU A 125 11.90 -3.33 9.49
N ILE A 126 10.83 -2.49 9.44
CA ILE A 126 9.44 -2.94 9.29
C ILE A 126 9.24 -3.82 8.04
N LEU A 127 10.09 -3.61 7.04
CA LEU A 127 10.06 -4.40 5.81
C LEU A 127 10.55 -5.84 6.02
N ASN A 128 11.23 -6.13 7.14
CA ASN A 128 11.70 -7.47 7.50
C ASN A 128 10.68 -8.22 8.38
N LEU A 129 9.74 -7.50 9.02
CA LEU A 129 8.70 -8.13 9.83
C LEU A 129 7.83 -9.06 8.96
N PRO A 130 7.59 -10.32 9.34
CA PRO A 130 6.69 -11.22 8.61
C PRO A 130 5.25 -10.67 8.56
N THR A 131 4.44 -11.11 7.60
CA THR A 131 2.98 -10.90 7.64
C THR A 131 2.36 -11.64 8.83
N ASP A 132 1.24 -11.16 9.33
CA ASP A 132 0.56 -11.71 10.50
C ASP A 132 0.24 -13.22 10.38
N ASP A 133 -0.11 -13.71 9.19
CA ASP A 133 -0.33 -15.14 8.91
C ASP A 133 0.92 -16.01 9.16
N SER A 134 2.10 -15.42 9.14
CA SER A 134 3.38 -16.11 9.35
C SER A 134 3.91 -15.94 10.77
N ILE A 135 3.26 -15.14 11.62
CA ILE A 135 3.66 -14.91 13.00
C ILE A 135 2.91 -15.88 13.93
N LYS A 136 3.67 -16.76 14.56
CA LYS A 136 3.08 -17.74 15.49
C LYS A 136 2.38 -17.04 16.66
N GLY A 137 1.12 -17.36 16.87
CA GLY A 137 0.31 -16.81 17.98
C GLY A 137 -0.47 -15.57 17.62
N TRP A 138 -0.32 -15.03 16.40
CA TRP A 138 -1.20 -13.97 15.91
C TRP A 138 -2.61 -14.53 15.72
N LYS A 139 -3.60 -13.85 16.31
CA LYS A 139 -5.01 -14.26 16.22
C LYS A 139 -5.71 -13.39 15.18
N HIS A 140 -6.62 -14.00 14.43
CA HIS A 140 -7.48 -13.31 13.46
C HIS A 140 -8.94 -13.37 13.93
N GLY A 141 -9.76 -12.43 13.46
CA GLY A 141 -11.18 -12.35 13.78
C GLY A 141 -11.94 -11.58 12.69
N PHE A 142 -13.22 -11.32 12.95
CA PHE A 142 -14.11 -10.65 12.00
C PHE A 142 -14.14 -9.13 12.17
N ASP A 143 -14.04 -8.66 13.43
CA ASP A 143 -14.10 -7.24 13.74
C ASP A 143 -12.72 -6.69 14.04
N GLY A 144 -12.39 -5.55 13.43
CA GLY A 144 -11.10 -4.91 13.68
C GLY A 144 -10.55 -4.14 12.50
N ILE A 145 -9.31 -3.70 12.63
CA ILE A 145 -8.61 -2.96 11.58
C ILE A 145 -7.49 -3.82 11.05
N THR A 146 -7.51 -4.13 9.76
CA THR A 146 -6.36 -4.71 9.09
C THR A 146 -5.50 -3.59 8.52
N TYR A 147 -4.28 -3.49 9.01
CA TYR A 147 -3.26 -2.67 8.38
C TYR A 147 -2.63 -3.44 7.24
N ILE A 148 -2.32 -2.76 6.16
CA ILE A 148 -1.64 -3.39 5.01
C ILE A 148 -0.41 -2.57 4.69
N ILE A 149 0.72 -3.24 4.52
CA ILE A 149 1.95 -2.66 3.98
C ILE A 149 2.21 -3.24 2.60
N GLU A 150 2.38 -2.36 1.63
CA GLU A 150 2.91 -2.68 0.32
C GLU A 150 4.29 -2.03 0.16
N PHE A 151 5.24 -2.79 -0.34
CA PHE A 151 6.55 -2.28 -0.70
C PHE A 151 6.94 -2.76 -2.08
N ALA A 152 7.38 -1.84 -2.92
CA ALA A 152 7.77 -2.14 -4.28
C ALA A 152 9.11 -1.53 -4.65
N THR A 153 9.89 -2.30 -5.39
CA THR A 153 11.04 -1.86 -6.18
C THR A 153 10.82 -2.24 -7.65
N LYS A 154 11.77 -1.97 -8.52
CA LYS A 154 11.70 -2.45 -9.92
C LYS A 154 11.53 -3.97 -10.02
N SER A 155 12.19 -4.71 -9.14
CA SER A 155 12.28 -6.17 -9.18
C SER A 155 11.40 -6.91 -8.18
N ASN A 156 10.90 -6.24 -7.16
CA ASN A 156 10.18 -6.88 -6.07
C ASN A 156 8.89 -6.14 -5.73
N TYR A 157 7.87 -6.91 -5.36
CA TYR A 157 6.65 -6.43 -4.73
C TYR A 157 6.34 -7.30 -3.52
N ASN A 158 6.07 -6.67 -2.39
CA ASN A 158 5.74 -7.34 -1.14
C ASN A 158 4.43 -6.77 -0.59
N PHE A 159 3.53 -7.66 -0.18
CA PHE A 159 2.22 -7.35 0.37
C PHE A 159 2.08 -8.01 1.73
N LYS A 160 1.85 -7.25 2.79
CA LYS A 160 1.75 -7.77 4.16
C LYS A 160 0.52 -7.24 4.85
N THR A 161 -0.13 -8.10 5.60
CA THR A 161 -1.29 -7.78 6.44
C THR A 161 -0.94 -7.88 7.90
N TYR A 162 -1.67 -7.09 8.73
CA TYR A 162 -1.54 -7.12 10.18
C TYR A 162 -2.91 -6.81 10.80
N TRP A 163 -3.66 -7.86 11.10
CA TRP A 163 -4.98 -7.72 11.70
C TRP A 163 -4.88 -7.29 13.16
N THR A 164 -5.43 -6.15 13.47
CA THR A 164 -5.67 -5.61 14.83
C THR A 164 -4.51 -5.84 15.82
N PRO A 165 -3.30 -5.33 15.56
CA PRO A 165 -2.11 -5.62 16.37
C PRO A 165 -2.27 -5.20 17.84
N LYS A 166 -3.09 -4.18 18.11
CA LYS A 166 -3.33 -3.64 19.47
C LYS A 166 -4.01 -4.62 20.40
N VAL A 167 -4.82 -5.57 19.88
CA VAL A 167 -5.58 -6.52 20.68
C VAL A 167 -4.94 -7.92 20.74
N GLN A 168 -3.78 -8.08 20.10
CA GLN A 168 -3.02 -9.31 20.18
C GLN A 168 -2.49 -9.53 21.62
N ASP A 169 -2.06 -10.75 21.91
CA ASP A 169 -1.45 -11.06 23.21
C ASP A 169 -0.30 -10.09 23.52
N SER A 170 -0.30 -9.56 24.73
CA SER A 170 0.70 -8.57 25.16
C SER A 170 2.14 -9.11 25.18
N THR A 171 2.32 -10.43 25.15
CA THR A 171 3.62 -11.07 25.04
C THR A 171 4.12 -11.21 23.60
N LEU A 172 3.24 -11.01 22.60
CA LEU A 172 3.58 -11.08 21.20
C LEU A 172 4.37 -9.83 20.77
N ILE A 173 5.69 -9.97 20.71
CA ILE A 173 6.62 -8.85 20.47
C ILE A 173 6.37 -8.22 19.12
N GLU A 174 6.11 -9.01 18.11
CA GLU A 174 5.87 -8.56 16.73
C GLU A 174 4.62 -7.66 16.65
N ALA A 175 3.55 -7.99 17.36
CA ALA A 175 2.33 -7.18 17.37
C ALA A 175 2.56 -5.83 18.05
N ARG A 176 3.25 -5.79 19.19
CA ARG A 176 3.61 -4.55 19.89
C ARG A 176 4.55 -3.69 19.05
N TYR A 177 5.50 -4.33 18.40
CA TYR A 177 6.44 -3.66 17.51
C TYR A 177 5.72 -3.00 16.34
N PHE A 178 4.87 -3.78 15.65
CA PHE A 178 4.07 -3.26 14.54
C PHE A 178 3.15 -2.13 15.00
N GLN A 179 2.45 -2.26 16.14
CA GLN A 179 1.58 -1.22 16.68
C GLN A 179 2.37 0.08 16.95
N SER A 180 3.54 -0.01 17.57
CA SER A 180 4.40 1.15 17.83
C SER A 180 4.84 1.85 16.53
N PHE A 181 5.17 1.07 15.50
CA PHE A 181 5.49 1.60 14.19
C PHE A 181 4.30 2.35 13.58
N VAL A 182 3.11 1.73 13.58
CA VAL A 182 1.87 2.31 13.04
C VAL A 182 1.51 3.61 13.76
N ASP A 183 1.55 3.62 15.09
CA ASP A 183 1.24 4.81 15.88
C ASP A 183 2.22 5.94 15.54
N THR A 184 3.48 5.62 15.35
CA THR A 184 4.51 6.62 15.03
C THR A 184 4.38 7.14 13.61
N ILE A 185 4.19 6.29 12.60
CA ILE A 185 4.14 6.71 11.19
C ILE A 185 2.91 7.59 10.92
N PHE A 186 1.73 7.24 11.49
CA PHE A 186 0.52 8.05 11.33
C PHE A 186 0.53 9.32 12.18
N ARG A 187 1.22 9.35 13.31
CA ARG A 187 1.46 10.57 14.08
C ARG A 187 2.38 11.53 13.32
N LEU A 188 3.49 11.06 12.77
CA LEU A 188 4.43 11.87 11.98
C LEU A 188 3.79 12.42 10.71
N SER A 189 2.93 11.67 10.04
CA SER A 189 2.19 12.13 8.86
C SER A 189 1.01 13.06 9.18
N ASN A 190 0.76 13.36 10.48
CA ASN A 190 -0.36 14.17 10.94
C ASN A 190 -1.74 13.63 10.50
N SER A 191 -1.84 12.32 10.37
CA SER A 191 -2.99 11.58 9.85
C SER A 191 -4.31 11.98 10.53
N SER A 192 -4.32 12.09 11.87
CA SER A 192 -5.53 12.41 12.63
C SER A 192 -6.06 13.81 12.35
N THR A 193 -5.19 14.81 12.19
CA THR A 193 -5.62 16.17 11.85
C THR A 193 -6.12 16.23 10.41
N ILE A 194 -5.40 15.59 9.49
CA ILE A 194 -5.81 15.51 8.08
C ILE A 194 -7.17 14.81 7.95
N TRP A 195 -7.42 13.76 8.76
CA TRP A 195 -8.72 13.10 8.80
C TRP A 195 -9.83 14.01 9.29
N LYS A 196 -9.63 14.73 10.41
CA LYS A 196 -10.62 15.69 10.94
C LYS A 196 -10.96 16.82 9.95
N ASP A 197 -9.98 17.26 9.18
CA ASP A 197 -10.21 18.26 8.13
C ASP A 197 -10.95 17.67 6.92
N PHE A 198 -10.65 16.42 6.58
CA PHE A 198 -11.36 15.67 5.54
C PHE A 198 -12.83 15.44 5.91
N GLU A 199 -13.13 15.05 7.16
CA GLU A 199 -14.50 14.81 7.62
C GLU A 199 -15.42 16.04 7.41
N LYS A 200 -14.89 17.25 7.53
CA LYS A 200 -15.64 18.49 7.28
C LYS A 200 -16.03 18.70 5.82
N LEU A 201 -15.37 17.98 4.91
CA LEU A 201 -15.60 18.07 3.47
C LEU A 201 -16.58 17.01 2.96
N ILE A 202 -16.92 16.01 3.77
CA ILE A 202 -17.79 14.90 3.36
C ILE A 202 -19.20 15.43 3.10
N PRO A 203 -19.73 15.32 1.86
CA PRO A 203 -21.03 15.86 1.50
C PRO A 203 -22.17 14.88 1.77
N TYR A 204 -21.89 13.72 2.34
CA TYR A 204 -22.85 12.62 2.51
C TYR A 204 -23.44 12.64 3.91
N GLU A 205 -24.77 12.43 4.03
CA GLU A 205 -25.42 12.25 5.34
C GLU A 205 -24.98 10.96 6.03
N CYS A 206 -24.81 9.89 5.23
CA CYS A 206 -24.28 8.61 5.68
C CYS A 206 -23.11 8.18 4.81
N TYR A 207 -22.05 7.72 5.43
CA TYR A 207 -20.85 7.25 4.72
C TYR A 207 -20.12 6.17 5.51
N ASN A 208 -19.38 5.32 4.80
CA ASN A 208 -18.53 4.31 5.40
C ASN A 208 -17.22 4.92 5.86
N VAL A 209 -16.89 4.70 7.12
CA VAL A 209 -15.61 5.03 7.75
C VAL A 209 -14.98 3.74 8.25
N GLY A 210 -13.90 3.35 7.64
CA GLY A 210 -13.16 2.17 8.04
C GLY A 210 -13.53 0.93 7.22
N GLY A 211 -12.50 0.22 6.80
CA GLY A 211 -12.67 -1.06 6.10
C GLY A 211 -13.07 -2.16 7.08
N THR A 212 -14.30 -2.11 7.54
CA THR A 212 -15.00 -3.28 8.04
C THR A 212 -15.75 -3.88 6.84
N ILE A 213 -15.24 -4.97 6.36
CA ILE A 213 -16.00 -5.91 5.54
C ILE A 213 -16.51 -6.98 6.47
#